data_965b6243a78f1b5a91db11460ccadb5f
#
_entry.id   965b6243a78f1b5a91db11460ccadb5f
#
_cell.length_a   1.000
_cell.length_b   1.000
_cell.length_c   1.000
_cell.angle_alpha   90.00
_cell.angle_beta   90.00
_cell.angle_gamma   90.00
#
_symmetry.space_group_name_H-M   'P 1'
#
loop_
_entity.id
_entity.type
_entity.pdbx_description
1 polymer ?
#
loop_
_entity_poly.entity_id
_entity_poly.type
_entity_poly.pdbx_seq_one_letter_code
_entity_poly.pdbx_strand_id
1 'polypeptide(L)'
;MQSDLRGRDLIGDLDFSKEEVETILDVAWDLKRKRALGESHAYLRDKTLAMLFFFSSTRTRGSFESGMAQLGGHAAFIESRTTQISHGDTETEMGEIFGRYFDGIAIRHVDWGIGNRYLNLVASASRVPVLNMQCEIYHPHQCLADIMTIIEKKGRNLKRKKMVVSWAYASSYLKPISVPQSLILQMPRFGLDVVLAHPPEFKLMPEIMEQAQEAARVAGAGFEVTDDMEAAFKDADVVYAKSWGPLLTTQDPDEGKVIQDKYKSWITDQRKMDLAKEDAIYMHPLPADRDVEVTSEVMDGPNSVVFDQAENRMHAQKAVMALTMR
;
A
#
# COMPACT_ATOMS: atom_id res chain seq x y z
N MET A 1 5.67 -24.15 -6.26
CA MET A 1 4.60 -23.22 -5.85
C MET A 1 3.38 -24.03 -5.47
N GLN A 2 2.91 -23.90 -4.25
CA GLN A 2 1.76 -24.70 -3.74
C GLN A 2 0.40 -24.00 -3.93
N SER A 3 0.39 -22.72 -4.35
CA SER A 3 -0.85 -21.93 -4.46
C SER A 3 -1.15 -21.59 -5.91
N ASP A 4 -2.37 -21.87 -6.36
CA ASP A 4 -2.89 -21.35 -7.64
C ASP A 4 -3.69 -20.08 -7.35
N LEU A 5 -3.13 -18.93 -7.74
CA LEU A 5 -3.74 -17.61 -7.58
C LEU A 5 -4.49 -17.15 -8.84
N ARG A 6 -4.58 -18.00 -9.86
CA ARG A 6 -5.23 -17.66 -11.13
C ARG A 6 -6.69 -17.27 -10.93
N GLY A 7 -7.08 -16.14 -11.51
CA GLY A 7 -8.44 -15.62 -11.46
C GLY A 7 -8.83 -15.02 -10.11
N ARG A 8 -7.94 -15.01 -9.11
CA ARG A 8 -8.25 -14.44 -7.80
C ARG A 8 -8.09 -12.92 -7.79
N ASP A 9 -9.00 -12.28 -7.09
CA ASP A 9 -8.97 -10.85 -6.82
C ASP A 9 -7.94 -10.51 -5.72
N LEU A 10 -7.43 -9.29 -5.73
CA LEU A 10 -6.68 -8.69 -4.64
C LEU A 10 -7.30 -7.34 -4.30
N ILE A 11 -8.26 -7.31 -3.39
CA ILE A 11 -9.01 -6.12 -2.96
C ILE A 11 -8.55 -5.67 -1.57
N GLY A 12 -8.55 -6.59 -0.61
CA GLY A 12 -8.10 -6.37 0.75
C GLY A 12 -6.73 -6.99 1.04
N ASP A 13 -6.09 -6.54 2.12
CA ASP A 13 -4.77 -7.04 2.50
C ASP A 13 -4.81 -8.49 3.01
N LEU A 14 -5.97 -9.00 3.44
CA LEU A 14 -6.13 -10.35 3.97
C LEU A 14 -6.71 -11.36 2.94
N ASP A 15 -6.89 -10.96 1.67
CA ASP A 15 -7.41 -11.83 0.61
C ASP A 15 -6.47 -12.99 0.31
N PHE A 16 -5.18 -12.82 0.57
CA PHE A 16 -4.17 -13.85 0.43
C PHE A 16 -3.61 -14.28 1.79
N SER A 17 -3.39 -15.59 1.94
CA SER A 17 -2.70 -16.13 3.11
C SER A 17 -1.27 -15.61 3.19
N LYS A 18 -0.60 -15.79 4.34
CA LYS A 18 0.81 -15.42 4.47
C LYS A 18 1.68 -16.16 3.45
N GLU A 19 1.45 -17.45 3.28
CA GLU A 19 2.18 -18.31 2.35
C GLU A 19 1.96 -17.90 0.89
N GLU A 20 0.75 -17.42 0.55
CA GLU A 20 0.46 -16.86 -0.77
C GLU A 20 1.18 -15.53 -0.98
N VAL A 21 1.23 -14.66 0.04
CA VAL A 21 2.02 -13.43 -0.01
C VAL A 21 3.51 -13.75 -0.16
N GLU A 22 4.05 -14.72 0.58
CA GLU A 22 5.44 -15.17 0.42
C GLU A 22 5.72 -15.68 -1.01
N THR A 23 4.77 -16.40 -1.61
CA THR A 23 4.86 -16.82 -3.03
C THR A 23 4.91 -15.63 -3.98
N ILE A 24 4.07 -14.60 -3.75
CA ILE A 24 4.09 -13.35 -4.53
C ILE A 24 5.44 -12.66 -4.40
N LEU A 25 5.99 -12.58 -3.20
CA LEU A 25 7.29 -11.95 -2.94
C LEU A 25 8.44 -12.70 -3.64
N ASP A 26 8.45 -14.03 -3.59
CA ASP A 26 9.46 -14.84 -4.26
C ASP A 26 9.42 -14.63 -5.79
N VAL A 27 8.22 -14.57 -6.39
CA VAL A 27 8.04 -14.23 -7.81
C VAL A 27 8.49 -12.78 -8.09
N ALA A 28 8.20 -11.84 -7.19
CA ALA A 28 8.61 -10.44 -7.34
C ALA A 28 10.14 -10.30 -7.39
N TRP A 29 10.88 -11.01 -6.50
CA TRP A 29 12.34 -11.03 -6.52
C TRP A 29 12.91 -11.70 -7.77
N ASP A 30 12.32 -12.80 -8.25
CA ASP A 30 12.74 -13.43 -9.52
C ASP A 30 12.55 -12.47 -10.70
N LEU A 31 11.40 -11.78 -10.76
CA LEU A 31 11.13 -10.78 -11.80
C LEU A 31 12.04 -9.54 -11.71
N LYS A 32 12.43 -9.13 -10.49
CA LYS A 32 13.41 -8.07 -10.26
C LYS A 32 14.79 -8.49 -10.77
N ARG A 33 15.23 -9.70 -10.43
CA ARG A 33 16.48 -10.30 -10.91
C ARG A 33 16.53 -10.43 -12.44
N LYS A 34 15.47 -10.98 -13.04
CA LYS A 34 15.39 -11.14 -14.51
C LYS A 34 15.51 -9.79 -15.23
N ARG A 35 14.82 -8.76 -14.71
CA ARG A 35 14.94 -7.42 -15.26
C ARG A 35 16.38 -6.89 -15.19
N ALA A 36 17.04 -7.04 -14.04
CA ALA A 36 18.42 -6.59 -13.85
C ALA A 36 19.42 -7.28 -14.79
N LEU A 37 19.16 -8.55 -15.15
CA LEU A 37 19.98 -9.34 -16.06
C LEU A 37 19.57 -9.21 -17.53
N GLY A 38 18.51 -8.46 -17.86
CA GLY A 38 17.99 -8.37 -19.23
C GLY A 38 17.31 -9.67 -19.72
N GLU A 39 16.96 -10.58 -18.82
CA GLU A 39 16.26 -11.83 -19.15
C GLU A 39 14.79 -11.58 -19.51
N SER A 40 14.31 -12.22 -20.57
CA SER A 40 12.91 -12.15 -20.98
C SER A 40 11.99 -12.79 -19.92
N HIS A 41 10.89 -12.10 -19.59
CA HIS A 41 9.88 -12.57 -18.63
C HIS A 41 8.46 -12.19 -19.08
N ALA A 42 8.17 -12.37 -20.37
CA ALA A 42 6.89 -12.03 -20.99
C ALA A 42 5.78 -13.07 -20.65
N TYR A 43 5.42 -13.17 -19.38
CA TYR A 43 4.44 -14.15 -18.87
C TYR A 43 2.99 -13.82 -19.19
N LEU A 44 2.70 -12.58 -19.57
CA LEU A 44 1.37 -12.09 -19.94
C LEU A 44 1.32 -11.62 -21.39
N ARG A 45 2.03 -12.33 -22.29
CA ARG A 45 1.97 -12.03 -23.72
C ARG A 45 0.52 -12.06 -24.21
N ASP A 46 0.16 -11.06 -25.00
CA ASP A 46 -1.17 -10.87 -25.58
C ASP A 46 -2.30 -10.64 -24.56
N LYS A 47 -1.97 -10.40 -23.27
CA LYS A 47 -2.90 -10.05 -22.21
C LYS A 47 -3.08 -8.54 -22.09
N THR A 48 -4.28 -8.14 -21.68
CA THR A 48 -4.66 -6.74 -21.51
C THR A 48 -5.17 -6.47 -20.09
N LEU A 49 -4.76 -5.34 -19.52
CA LEU A 49 -5.19 -4.85 -18.21
C LEU A 49 -5.95 -3.53 -18.36
N ALA A 50 -7.20 -3.46 -17.90
CA ALA A 50 -7.89 -2.20 -17.71
C ALA A 50 -7.38 -1.52 -16.44
N MET A 51 -6.90 -0.29 -16.52
CA MET A 51 -6.52 0.51 -15.34
C MET A 51 -7.50 1.67 -15.17
N LEU A 52 -8.52 1.49 -14.33
CA LEU A 52 -9.55 2.49 -14.06
C LEU A 52 -9.15 3.40 -12.89
N PHE A 53 -9.03 4.69 -13.17
CA PHE A 53 -8.62 5.71 -12.21
C PHE A 53 -9.73 6.71 -11.95
N PHE A 54 -10.12 6.86 -10.68
CA PHE A 54 -10.96 7.95 -10.18
C PHE A 54 -10.11 9.12 -9.67
N PHE A 55 -8.85 8.87 -9.32
CA PHE A 55 -7.87 9.85 -8.87
C PHE A 55 -6.53 9.65 -9.57
N SER A 56 -5.86 10.76 -9.89
CA SER A 56 -4.55 10.74 -10.51
C SER A 56 -3.50 10.08 -9.63
N SER A 57 -2.52 9.43 -10.25
CA SER A 57 -1.35 8.87 -9.56
C SER A 57 -0.22 8.57 -10.53
N THR A 58 0.85 9.34 -10.49
CA THR A 58 2.03 9.14 -11.32
C THR A 58 2.68 7.79 -11.06
N ARG A 59 2.93 7.45 -9.79
CA ARG A 59 3.64 6.21 -9.41
C ARG A 59 2.81 4.96 -9.68
N THR A 60 1.53 4.95 -9.32
CA THR A 60 0.66 3.80 -9.55
C THR A 60 0.51 3.54 -11.04
N ARG A 61 0.21 4.58 -11.82
CA ARG A 61 0.11 4.47 -13.28
C ARG A 61 1.40 3.96 -13.88
N GLY A 62 2.51 4.65 -13.66
CA GLY A 62 3.80 4.29 -14.27
C GLY A 62 4.28 2.89 -13.89
N SER A 63 4.05 2.45 -12.64
CA SER A 63 4.48 1.11 -12.20
C SER A 63 3.63 -0.02 -12.81
N PHE A 64 2.31 0.15 -12.93
CA PHE A 64 1.44 -0.84 -13.59
C PHE A 64 1.66 -0.89 -15.11
N GLU A 65 1.72 0.28 -15.78
CA GLU A 65 2.01 0.34 -17.23
C GLU A 65 3.35 -0.32 -17.57
N SER A 66 4.42 0.09 -16.86
CA SER A 66 5.76 -0.50 -17.06
C SER A 66 5.80 -1.98 -16.69
N GLY A 67 5.14 -2.35 -15.59
CA GLY A 67 5.06 -3.74 -15.14
C GLY A 67 4.37 -4.63 -16.18
N MET A 68 3.23 -4.21 -16.70
CA MET A 68 2.47 -4.95 -17.71
C MET A 68 3.23 -5.07 -19.03
N ALA A 69 3.86 -3.97 -19.49
CA ALA A 69 4.71 -3.99 -20.68
C ALA A 69 5.90 -4.97 -20.54
N GLN A 70 6.57 -5.00 -19.37
CA GLN A 70 7.66 -5.94 -19.11
C GLN A 70 7.21 -7.40 -19.05
N LEU A 71 5.95 -7.65 -18.69
CA LEU A 71 5.33 -8.97 -18.76
C LEU A 71 4.82 -9.35 -20.16
N GLY A 72 5.03 -8.48 -21.16
CA GLY A 72 4.66 -8.73 -22.55
C GLY A 72 3.20 -8.43 -22.89
N GLY A 73 2.46 -7.82 -21.97
CA GLY A 73 1.08 -7.43 -22.15
C GLY A 73 0.90 -5.93 -22.38
N HIS A 74 -0.35 -5.49 -22.37
CA HIS A 74 -0.73 -4.09 -22.55
C HIS A 74 -1.62 -3.61 -21.38
N ALA A 75 -1.40 -2.39 -20.91
CA ALA A 75 -2.24 -1.75 -19.91
C ALA A 75 -2.95 -0.53 -20.52
N ALA A 76 -4.28 -0.54 -20.48
CA ALA A 76 -5.11 0.56 -20.95
C ALA A 76 -5.40 1.51 -19.78
N PHE A 77 -4.93 2.75 -19.86
CA PHE A 77 -5.28 3.78 -18.88
C PHE A 77 -6.66 4.34 -19.19
N ILE A 78 -7.55 4.27 -18.21
CA ILE A 78 -8.94 4.71 -18.29
C ILE A 78 -9.21 5.68 -17.13
N GLU A 79 -9.46 6.92 -17.42
CA GLU A 79 -9.89 7.91 -16.42
C GLU A 79 -11.42 7.87 -16.31
N SER A 80 -11.96 7.72 -15.11
CA SER A 80 -13.40 7.57 -14.87
C SER A 80 -14.24 8.69 -15.49
N ARG A 81 -13.72 9.92 -15.48
CA ARG A 81 -14.37 11.10 -16.09
C ARG A 81 -14.55 11.01 -17.60
N THR A 82 -13.80 10.13 -18.28
CA THR A 82 -13.87 9.93 -19.74
C THR A 82 -14.70 8.70 -20.12
N THR A 83 -15.37 8.09 -19.15
CA THR A 83 -16.22 6.90 -19.32
C THR A 83 -17.69 7.22 -19.11
N GLN A 84 -18.56 6.26 -19.42
CA GLN A 84 -20.00 6.37 -19.19
C GLN A 84 -20.40 6.20 -17.71
N ILE A 85 -19.45 5.95 -16.80
CA ILE A 85 -19.67 5.95 -15.34
C ILE A 85 -20.33 7.27 -14.91
N SER A 86 -19.89 8.40 -15.47
CA SER A 86 -20.48 9.71 -15.23
C SER A 86 -21.89 9.87 -15.78
N HIS A 87 -22.36 8.95 -16.62
CA HIS A 87 -23.68 8.95 -17.26
C HIS A 87 -24.56 7.79 -16.80
N GLY A 88 -24.13 7.00 -15.81
CA GLY A 88 -24.96 6.01 -15.14
C GLY A 88 -24.57 4.54 -15.30
N ASP A 89 -23.43 4.22 -15.93
CA ASP A 89 -22.90 2.84 -15.87
C ASP A 89 -22.72 2.43 -14.41
N THR A 90 -23.29 1.30 -14.05
CA THR A 90 -23.17 0.73 -12.70
C THR A 90 -21.87 -0.03 -12.53
N GLU A 91 -21.46 -0.23 -11.27
CA GLU A 91 -20.27 -1.02 -10.91
C GLU A 91 -20.33 -2.44 -11.49
N THR A 92 -21.51 -3.06 -11.48
CA THR A 92 -21.70 -4.41 -11.99
C THR A 92 -21.62 -4.45 -13.53
N GLU A 93 -22.17 -3.46 -14.23
CA GLU A 93 -22.02 -3.32 -15.68
C GLU A 93 -20.55 -3.13 -16.06
N MET A 94 -19.79 -2.33 -15.30
CA MET A 94 -18.35 -2.17 -15.50
C MET A 94 -17.61 -3.50 -15.34
N GLY A 95 -17.95 -4.29 -14.30
CA GLY A 95 -17.38 -5.62 -14.08
C GLY A 95 -17.67 -6.58 -15.23
N GLU A 96 -18.90 -6.64 -15.69
CA GLU A 96 -19.37 -7.47 -16.80
C GLU A 96 -18.71 -7.09 -18.13
N ILE A 97 -18.65 -5.81 -18.46
CA ILE A 97 -18.12 -5.32 -19.73
C ILE A 97 -16.61 -5.45 -19.76
N PHE A 98 -15.91 -4.92 -18.73
CA PHE A 98 -14.44 -4.98 -18.67
C PHE A 98 -13.95 -6.42 -18.56
N GLY A 99 -14.67 -7.27 -17.81
CA GLY A 99 -14.36 -8.69 -17.74
C GLY A 99 -14.47 -9.44 -19.08
N ARG A 100 -15.15 -8.86 -20.10
CA ARG A 100 -15.20 -9.41 -21.46
C ARG A 100 -14.17 -8.83 -22.40
N TYR A 101 -13.69 -7.62 -22.13
CA TYR A 101 -12.72 -6.92 -22.97
C TYR A 101 -11.28 -7.12 -22.55
N PHE A 102 -11.03 -7.28 -21.25
CA PHE A 102 -9.72 -7.33 -20.65
C PHE A 102 -9.48 -8.66 -19.93
N ASP A 103 -8.21 -8.97 -19.67
CA ASP A 103 -7.78 -10.15 -18.91
C ASP A 103 -7.61 -9.87 -17.41
N GLY A 104 -7.70 -8.61 -17.02
CA GLY A 104 -7.68 -8.15 -15.63
C GLY A 104 -8.16 -6.70 -15.52
N ILE A 105 -8.64 -6.34 -14.34
CA ILE A 105 -9.13 -4.99 -14.03
C ILE A 105 -8.39 -4.47 -12.81
N ALA A 106 -7.71 -3.33 -12.93
CA ALA A 106 -7.06 -2.65 -11.81
C ALA A 106 -7.78 -1.33 -11.53
N ILE A 107 -8.17 -1.06 -10.29
CA ILE A 107 -9.01 0.09 -9.92
C ILE A 107 -8.32 0.90 -8.83
N ARG A 108 -8.30 2.24 -9.00
CA ARG A 108 -7.92 3.21 -7.98
C ARG A 108 -9.09 4.13 -7.66
N HIS A 109 -9.69 3.94 -6.48
CA HIS A 109 -10.85 4.71 -6.03
C HIS A 109 -10.76 4.95 -4.52
N VAL A 110 -10.38 6.17 -4.11
CA VAL A 110 -10.07 6.51 -2.71
C VAL A 110 -11.14 7.37 -2.03
N ASP A 111 -12.31 7.55 -2.64
CA ASP A 111 -13.42 8.26 -2.00
C ASP A 111 -13.91 7.50 -0.78
N TRP A 112 -14.02 8.22 0.33
CA TRP A 112 -14.39 7.67 1.63
C TRP A 112 -15.78 7.02 1.61
N GLY A 113 -15.85 5.75 2.05
CA GLY A 113 -17.07 4.95 2.08
C GLY A 113 -17.59 4.47 0.73
N ILE A 114 -16.86 4.73 -0.38
CA ILE A 114 -17.27 4.37 -1.73
C ILE A 114 -16.30 3.42 -2.40
N GLY A 115 -15.00 3.70 -2.36
CA GLY A 115 -14.00 3.03 -3.17
C GLY A 115 -13.95 1.53 -2.97
N ASN A 116 -13.86 1.06 -1.73
CA ASN A 116 -13.81 -0.38 -1.43
C ASN A 116 -15.10 -1.10 -1.86
N ARG A 117 -16.27 -0.48 -1.61
CA ARG A 117 -17.55 -1.01 -2.06
C ARG A 117 -17.59 -1.12 -3.59
N TYR A 118 -17.12 -0.08 -4.31
CA TYR A 118 -17.04 -0.07 -5.77
C TYR A 118 -16.22 -1.25 -6.29
N LEU A 119 -15.01 -1.47 -5.73
CA LEU A 119 -14.15 -2.59 -6.13
C LEU A 119 -14.84 -3.94 -5.92
N ASN A 120 -15.50 -4.15 -4.77
CA ASN A 120 -16.19 -5.40 -4.47
C ASN A 120 -17.38 -5.65 -5.42
N LEU A 121 -18.13 -4.62 -5.80
CA LEU A 121 -19.23 -4.76 -6.76
C LEU A 121 -18.72 -5.08 -8.16
N VAL A 122 -17.66 -4.43 -8.63
CA VAL A 122 -17.01 -4.77 -9.90
C VAL A 122 -16.50 -6.21 -9.87
N ALA A 123 -15.83 -6.63 -8.80
CA ALA A 123 -15.31 -7.99 -8.64
C ALA A 123 -16.41 -9.03 -8.66
N SER A 124 -17.55 -8.78 -8.00
CA SER A 124 -18.68 -9.71 -7.94
C SER A 124 -19.31 -10.01 -9.31
N ALA A 125 -19.14 -9.13 -10.29
CA ALA A 125 -19.67 -9.24 -11.65
C ALA A 125 -18.57 -9.55 -12.69
N SER A 126 -17.29 -9.44 -12.32
CA SER A 126 -16.18 -9.69 -13.22
C SER A 126 -15.84 -11.18 -13.29
N ARG A 127 -15.48 -11.66 -14.49
CA ARG A 127 -14.93 -13.00 -14.70
C ARG A 127 -13.40 -13.04 -14.79
N VAL A 128 -12.75 -11.89 -14.58
CA VAL A 128 -11.29 -11.73 -14.58
C VAL A 128 -10.86 -11.08 -13.26
N PRO A 129 -9.59 -11.24 -12.84
CA PRO A 129 -9.11 -10.69 -11.58
C PRO A 129 -9.33 -9.18 -11.46
N VAL A 130 -9.80 -8.74 -10.30
CA VAL A 130 -9.89 -7.33 -9.92
C VAL A 130 -8.79 -7.00 -8.91
N LEU A 131 -7.97 -6.01 -9.23
CA LEU A 131 -6.78 -5.62 -8.47
C LEU A 131 -6.96 -4.21 -7.88
N ASN A 132 -6.89 -4.11 -6.56
CA ASN A 132 -6.99 -2.84 -5.84
C ASN A 132 -5.68 -2.05 -5.94
N MET A 133 -5.63 -1.05 -6.82
CA MET A 133 -4.48 -0.13 -6.91
C MET A 133 -4.35 0.78 -5.69
N GLN A 134 -5.44 1.17 -5.09
CA GLN A 134 -5.68 1.78 -3.78
C GLN A 134 -7.17 2.11 -3.64
N CYS A 135 -7.79 1.72 -2.55
CA CYS A 135 -9.06 2.29 -2.10
C CYS A 135 -8.86 3.11 -0.81
N GLU A 136 -9.94 3.60 -0.21
CA GLU A 136 -9.89 4.36 1.04
C GLU A 136 -9.46 3.49 2.22
N ILE A 137 -9.72 2.17 2.19
CA ILE A 137 -9.47 1.22 3.28
C ILE A 137 -8.11 0.52 3.12
N TYR A 138 -7.75 0.08 1.88
CA TYR A 138 -6.59 -0.77 1.62
C TYR A 138 -5.67 -0.23 0.52
N HIS A 139 -4.38 -0.53 0.65
CA HIS A 139 -3.38 -0.31 -0.42
C HIS A 139 -2.46 -1.53 -0.57
N PRO A 140 -2.99 -2.71 -0.97
CA PRO A 140 -2.28 -3.98 -0.88
C PRO A 140 -0.99 -4.01 -1.70
N HIS A 141 -0.96 -3.46 -2.90
CA HIS A 141 0.26 -3.40 -3.72
C HIS A 141 1.37 -2.54 -3.12
N GLN A 142 1.04 -1.51 -2.33
CA GLN A 142 2.04 -0.75 -1.59
C GLN A 142 2.59 -1.61 -0.46
N CYS A 143 1.72 -2.25 0.29
CA CYS A 143 2.12 -3.08 1.42
C CYS A 143 3.00 -4.27 1.00
N LEU A 144 2.71 -4.92 -0.13
CA LEU A 144 3.58 -5.96 -0.71
C LEU A 144 4.99 -5.43 -1.02
N ALA A 145 5.08 -4.23 -1.59
CA ALA A 145 6.37 -3.58 -1.85
C ALA A 145 7.10 -3.20 -0.56
N ASP A 146 6.37 -2.79 0.46
CA ASP A 146 6.92 -2.43 1.76
C ASP A 146 7.54 -3.64 2.43
N ILE A 147 6.84 -4.79 2.46
CA ILE A 147 7.36 -6.07 2.98
C ILE A 147 8.61 -6.49 2.19
N MET A 148 8.55 -6.42 0.85
CA MET A 148 9.68 -6.75 -0.03
C MET A 148 10.92 -5.91 0.34
N THR A 149 10.74 -4.61 0.53
CA THR A 149 11.81 -3.66 0.86
C THR A 149 12.39 -3.92 2.26
N ILE A 150 11.51 -4.15 3.24
CA ILE A 150 11.95 -4.47 4.61
C ILE A 150 12.79 -5.75 4.60
N ILE A 151 12.36 -6.79 3.89
CA ILE A 151 13.11 -8.04 3.79
C ILE A 151 14.46 -7.83 3.07
N GLU A 152 14.52 -7.03 2.03
CA GLU A 152 15.78 -6.70 1.32
C GLU A 152 16.77 -5.97 2.21
N LYS A 153 16.31 -5.07 3.09
CA LYS A 153 17.16 -4.23 3.94
C LYS A 153 17.45 -4.85 5.32
N LYS A 154 16.52 -5.63 5.87
CA LYS A 154 16.62 -6.18 7.24
C LYS A 154 16.75 -7.71 7.31
N GLY A 155 16.74 -8.38 6.14
CA GLY A 155 16.80 -9.83 6.03
C GLY A 155 15.46 -10.53 6.23
N ARG A 156 15.38 -11.82 5.85
CA ARG A 156 14.11 -12.59 5.89
C ARG A 156 13.58 -12.84 7.30
N ASN A 157 14.43 -12.82 8.32
CA ASN A 157 13.98 -12.99 9.70
C ASN A 157 13.59 -11.64 10.30
N LEU A 158 12.30 -11.35 10.24
CA LEU A 158 11.72 -10.11 10.77
C LEU A 158 11.19 -10.26 12.20
N LYS A 159 11.30 -11.48 12.80
CA LYS A 159 10.77 -11.76 14.13
C LYS A 159 11.36 -10.82 15.17
N ARG A 160 10.46 -10.16 15.94
CA ARG A 160 10.82 -9.22 17.02
C ARG A 160 11.57 -7.96 16.57
N LYS A 161 11.63 -7.67 15.26
CA LYS A 161 12.05 -6.35 14.80
C LYS A 161 10.91 -5.38 15.01
N LYS A 162 11.22 -4.19 15.51
CA LYS A 162 10.24 -3.15 15.81
C LYS A 162 10.00 -2.30 14.56
N MET A 163 8.74 -2.23 14.14
CA MET A 163 8.28 -1.30 13.12
C MET A 163 7.36 -0.25 13.71
N VAL A 164 7.65 1.00 13.45
CA VAL A 164 6.79 2.13 13.79
C VAL A 164 5.98 2.53 12.56
N VAL A 165 4.66 2.53 12.69
CA VAL A 165 3.73 3.15 11.75
C VAL A 165 3.21 4.42 12.41
N SER A 166 3.77 5.57 12.02
CA SER A 166 3.47 6.84 12.66
C SER A 166 2.64 7.75 11.78
N TRP A 167 1.67 8.42 12.37
CA TRP A 167 1.11 9.62 11.76
C TRP A 167 2.20 10.69 11.64
N ALA A 168 2.09 11.53 10.62
CA ALA A 168 2.91 12.73 10.47
C ALA A 168 2.03 13.89 10.03
N TYR A 169 2.42 15.11 10.42
CA TYR A 169 1.73 16.34 10.02
C TYR A 169 1.81 16.54 8.50
N ALA A 170 0.77 17.09 7.89
CA ALA A 170 0.75 17.45 6.47
C ALA A 170 0.00 18.74 6.22
N SER A 171 0.20 19.32 5.05
CA SER A 171 -0.49 20.52 4.62
C SER A 171 -1.95 20.27 4.21
N SER A 172 -2.31 19.01 3.88
CA SER A 172 -3.65 18.60 3.48
C SER A 172 -4.20 17.50 4.39
N TYR A 173 -5.45 17.65 4.86
CA TYR A 173 -6.11 16.68 5.70
C TYR A 173 -6.71 15.48 4.91
N LEU A 174 -6.88 15.61 3.58
CA LEU A 174 -7.58 14.62 2.73
C LEU A 174 -6.75 13.39 2.37
N LYS A 175 -5.65 13.10 3.06
CA LYS A 175 -4.86 11.90 2.78
C LYS A 175 -5.57 10.63 3.29
N PRO A 176 -5.67 9.55 2.45
CA PRO A 176 -6.37 8.31 2.84
C PRO A 176 -5.68 7.57 4.00
N ILE A 177 -6.48 6.86 4.78
CA ILE A 177 -6.01 5.99 5.89
C ILE A 177 -5.55 4.60 5.41
N SER A 178 -5.69 4.29 4.13
CA SER A 178 -5.45 2.96 3.56
C SER A 178 -4.03 2.43 3.79
N VAL A 179 -3.00 3.28 3.71
CA VAL A 179 -1.61 2.82 3.89
C VAL A 179 -1.34 2.36 5.33
N PRO A 180 -1.59 3.17 6.39
CA PRO A 180 -1.37 2.68 7.74
C PRO A 180 -2.23 1.46 8.06
N GLN A 181 -3.45 1.35 7.56
CA GLN A 181 -4.30 0.18 7.74
C GLN A 181 -3.70 -1.08 7.11
N SER A 182 -3.24 -1.00 5.86
CA SER A 182 -2.56 -2.13 5.20
C SER A 182 -1.30 -2.56 5.96
N LEU A 183 -0.51 -1.60 6.46
CA LEU A 183 0.71 -1.90 7.21
C LEU A 183 0.42 -2.65 8.51
N ILE A 184 -0.52 -2.17 9.33
CA ILE A 184 -0.82 -2.81 10.62
C ILE A 184 -1.47 -4.19 10.47
N LEU A 185 -2.15 -4.46 9.33
CA LEU A 185 -2.70 -5.78 9.01
C LEU A 185 -1.61 -6.78 8.60
N GLN A 186 -0.66 -6.35 7.77
CA GLN A 186 0.28 -7.28 7.13
C GLN A 186 1.58 -7.45 7.93
N MET A 187 2.14 -6.38 8.50
CA MET A 187 3.47 -6.44 9.10
C MET A 187 3.57 -7.41 10.29
N PRO A 188 2.56 -7.49 11.19
CA PRO A 188 2.58 -8.49 12.27
C PRO A 188 2.58 -9.93 11.76
N ARG A 189 1.92 -10.23 10.62
CA ARG A 189 1.90 -11.58 10.01
C ARG A 189 3.31 -12.07 9.64
N PHE A 190 4.24 -11.14 9.36
CA PHE A 190 5.65 -11.43 9.10
C PHE A 190 6.53 -11.41 10.35
N GLY A 191 5.92 -11.23 11.52
CA GLY A 191 6.59 -11.30 12.82
C GLY A 191 7.18 -10.00 13.33
N LEU A 192 6.89 -8.87 12.67
CA LEU A 192 7.28 -7.55 13.16
C LEU A 192 6.43 -7.14 14.37
N ASP A 193 7.10 -6.63 15.40
CA ASP A 193 6.41 -5.92 16.49
C ASP A 193 6.05 -4.53 15.99
N VAL A 194 4.75 -4.24 15.89
CA VAL A 194 4.26 -2.99 15.31
C VAL A 194 3.81 -2.03 16.41
N VAL A 195 4.31 -0.80 16.35
CA VAL A 195 3.84 0.32 17.16
C VAL A 195 3.13 1.31 16.23
N LEU A 196 1.82 1.46 16.40
CA LEU A 196 1.03 2.47 15.72
C LEU A 196 1.01 3.75 16.56
N ALA A 197 1.58 4.83 16.04
CA ALA A 197 1.66 6.11 16.73
C ALA A 197 0.82 7.18 16.01
N HIS A 198 -0.16 7.77 16.70
CA HIS A 198 -0.99 8.84 16.15
C HIS A 198 -1.65 9.68 17.23
N PRO A 199 -1.93 10.96 16.95
CA PRO A 199 -2.76 11.77 17.85
C PRO A 199 -4.20 11.20 17.96
N PRO A 200 -4.91 11.44 19.06
CA PRO A 200 -6.19 10.78 19.36
C PRO A 200 -7.29 10.94 18.30
N GLU A 201 -7.26 12.02 17.52
CA GLU A 201 -8.25 12.30 16.47
C GLU A 201 -7.98 11.55 15.15
N PHE A 202 -6.77 11.03 14.94
CA PHE A 202 -6.35 10.35 13.69
C PHE A 202 -6.50 8.83 13.79
N LYS A 203 -7.65 8.38 14.27
CA LYS A 203 -7.97 6.95 14.45
C LYS A 203 -8.02 6.20 13.13
N LEU A 204 -7.71 4.90 13.20
CA LEU A 204 -7.97 3.93 12.14
C LEU A 204 -9.27 3.18 12.41
N MET A 205 -9.80 2.47 11.41
CA MET A 205 -11.08 1.78 11.52
C MET A 205 -11.02 0.70 12.62
N PRO A 206 -12.04 0.65 13.52
CA PRO A 206 -12.02 -0.29 14.65
C PRO A 206 -11.87 -1.75 14.23
N GLU A 207 -12.56 -2.17 13.16
CA GLU A 207 -12.47 -3.52 12.60
C GLU A 207 -11.07 -3.86 12.07
N ILE A 208 -10.35 -2.88 11.54
CA ILE A 208 -8.95 -3.05 11.09
C ILE A 208 -8.02 -3.17 12.31
N MET A 209 -8.27 -2.41 13.36
CA MET A 209 -7.50 -2.48 14.60
C MET A 209 -7.65 -3.85 15.27
N GLU A 210 -8.87 -4.39 15.33
CA GLU A 210 -9.15 -5.74 15.85
C GLU A 210 -8.45 -6.82 15.04
N GLN A 211 -8.52 -6.75 13.70
CA GLN A 211 -7.84 -7.67 12.80
C GLN A 211 -6.31 -7.60 12.94
N ALA A 212 -5.74 -6.39 13.14
CA ALA A 212 -4.31 -6.21 13.35
C ALA A 212 -3.83 -6.82 14.67
N GLN A 213 -4.60 -6.65 15.75
CA GLN A 213 -4.34 -7.28 17.05
C GLN A 213 -4.38 -8.81 16.93
N GLU A 214 -5.37 -9.35 16.25
CA GLU A 214 -5.49 -10.79 16.03
C GLU A 214 -4.35 -11.34 15.17
N ALA A 215 -3.97 -10.62 14.08
CA ALA A 215 -2.83 -11.00 13.24
C ALA A 215 -1.51 -11.04 14.06
N ALA A 216 -1.30 -10.06 14.93
CA ALA A 216 -0.13 -10.03 15.81
C ALA A 216 -0.16 -11.19 16.80
N ARG A 217 -1.29 -11.45 17.44
CA ARG A 217 -1.49 -12.56 18.40
C ARG A 217 -1.17 -13.91 17.74
N VAL A 218 -1.70 -14.16 16.55
CA VAL A 218 -1.51 -15.41 15.81
C VAL A 218 -0.03 -15.59 15.41
N ALA A 219 0.64 -14.50 15.02
CA ALA A 219 2.05 -14.54 14.61
C ALA A 219 3.03 -14.55 15.81
N GLY A 220 2.54 -14.32 17.04
CA GLY A 220 3.38 -14.15 18.22
C GLY A 220 4.21 -12.86 18.18
N ALA A 221 3.69 -11.82 17.52
CA ALA A 221 4.25 -10.47 17.41
C ALA A 221 3.57 -9.50 18.38
N GLY A 222 4.22 -8.36 18.66
CA GLY A 222 3.65 -7.26 19.43
C GLY A 222 2.80 -6.34 18.55
N PHE A 223 1.71 -5.78 19.13
CA PHE A 223 0.97 -4.68 18.55
C PHE A 223 0.59 -3.69 19.64
N GLU A 224 1.06 -2.45 19.50
CA GLU A 224 0.87 -1.38 20.49
C GLU A 224 0.38 -0.10 19.79
N VAL A 225 -0.42 0.70 20.51
CA VAL A 225 -0.90 2.02 20.05
C VAL A 225 -0.45 3.08 21.05
N THR A 226 0.08 4.19 20.55
CA THR A 226 0.53 5.31 21.40
C THR A 226 0.22 6.65 20.74
N ASP A 227 0.13 7.70 21.53
CA ASP A 227 0.06 9.10 21.11
C ASP A 227 1.39 9.85 21.31
N ASP A 228 2.47 9.12 21.61
CA ASP A 228 3.83 9.63 21.76
C ASP A 228 4.73 9.15 20.61
N MET A 229 5.00 10.07 19.66
CA MET A 229 5.82 9.79 18.48
C MET A 229 7.28 9.45 18.85
N GLU A 230 7.86 10.13 19.85
CA GLU A 230 9.26 9.93 20.23
C GLU A 230 9.43 8.59 20.95
N ALA A 231 8.53 8.26 21.86
CA ALA A 231 8.52 6.95 22.52
C ALA A 231 8.34 5.81 21.50
N ALA A 232 7.51 6.01 20.46
CA ALA A 232 7.34 5.04 19.39
C ALA A 232 8.64 4.81 18.62
N PHE A 233 9.39 5.87 18.28
CA PHE A 233 10.61 5.77 17.47
C PHE A 233 11.78 5.08 18.19
N LYS A 234 11.78 5.14 19.52
CA LYS A 234 12.86 4.57 20.32
C LYS A 234 13.11 3.09 19.99
N ASP A 235 14.37 2.77 19.68
CA ASP A 235 14.85 1.42 19.33
C ASP A 235 14.13 0.77 18.12
N ALA A 236 13.51 1.54 17.22
CA ALA A 236 12.87 1.03 16.03
C ALA A 236 13.88 0.50 15.00
N ASP A 237 13.55 -0.60 14.32
CA ASP A 237 14.26 -1.13 13.15
C ASP A 237 13.76 -0.49 11.84
N VAL A 238 12.45 -0.14 11.80
CA VAL A 238 11.79 0.44 10.65
C VAL A 238 10.92 1.60 11.11
N VAL A 239 11.10 2.77 10.52
CA VAL A 239 10.28 3.96 10.73
C VAL A 239 9.49 4.22 9.45
N TYR A 240 8.16 4.16 9.55
CA TYR A 240 7.23 4.45 8.48
C TYR A 240 6.31 5.58 8.94
N ALA A 241 6.68 6.81 8.65
CA ALA A 241 5.92 7.98 9.07
C ALA A 241 5.20 8.61 7.88
N LYS A 242 3.87 8.71 7.96
CA LYS A 242 3.01 9.19 6.88
C LYS A 242 1.80 9.91 7.44
N SER A 243 1.38 10.98 6.79
CA SER A 243 0.13 11.65 7.09
C SER A 243 -1.10 10.88 6.61
N TRP A 244 -2.18 10.95 7.39
CA TRP A 244 -3.55 10.60 6.99
C TRP A 244 -4.56 11.51 7.65
N GLY A 245 -5.78 11.59 7.07
CA GLY A 245 -6.84 12.45 7.57
C GLY A 245 -7.53 11.90 8.82
N PRO A 246 -8.17 12.76 9.62
CA PRO A 246 -8.98 12.36 10.79
C PRO A 246 -10.39 11.89 10.37
N LEU A 247 -10.49 11.03 9.35
CA LEU A 247 -11.73 10.72 8.63
C LEU A 247 -12.81 10.04 9.47
N LEU A 248 -12.42 9.37 10.58
CA LEU A 248 -13.34 8.79 11.57
C LEU A 248 -13.76 9.80 12.65
N THR A 249 -13.11 10.94 12.74
CA THR A 249 -13.42 12.01 13.68
C THR A 249 -14.27 13.09 12.99
N THR A 250 -13.85 13.51 11.79
CA THR A 250 -14.59 14.48 10.98
C THR A 250 -14.30 14.28 9.50
N GLN A 251 -15.29 14.61 8.66
CA GLN A 251 -15.15 14.68 7.21
C GLN A 251 -15.24 16.13 6.70
N ASP A 252 -15.45 17.08 7.61
CA ASP A 252 -15.44 18.51 7.29
C ASP A 252 -13.99 19.00 7.08
N PRO A 253 -13.66 19.60 5.91
CA PRO A 253 -12.31 20.08 5.60
C PRO A 253 -11.78 21.12 6.57
N ASP A 254 -12.60 22.06 6.98
CA ASP A 254 -12.18 23.17 7.84
C ASP A 254 -11.95 22.68 9.28
N GLU A 255 -12.83 21.83 9.80
CA GLU A 255 -12.65 21.19 11.09
C GLU A 255 -11.42 20.27 11.09
N GLY A 256 -11.25 19.46 10.04
CA GLY A 256 -10.08 18.60 9.85
C GLY A 256 -8.77 19.39 9.85
N LYS A 257 -8.75 20.56 9.23
CA LYS A 257 -7.58 21.46 9.22
C LYS A 257 -7.27 22.02 10.62
N VAL A 258 -8.28 22.44 11.38
CA VAL A 258 -8.12 22.90 12.75
C VAL A 258 -7.56 21.81 13.66
N ILE A 259 -8.02 20.57 13.50
CA ILE A 259 -7.51 19.41 14.24
C ILE A 259 -6.04 19.18 13.88
N GLN A 260 -5.73 19.13 12.60
CA GLN A 260 -4.39 18.84 12.10
C GLN A 260 -3.36 19.87 12.59
N ASP A 261 -3.70 21.15 12.60
CA ASP A 261 -2.80 22.24 12.99
C ASP A 261 -2.39 22.21 14.48
N LYS A 262 -3.04 21.41 15.31
CA LYS A 262 -2.62 21.16 16.72
C LYS A 262 -1.32 20.35 16.78
N TYR A 263 -0.98 19.57 15.76
CA TYR A 263 0.06 18.53 15.77
C TYR A 263 1.21 18.79 14.81
N LYS A 264 1.56 20.07 14.60
CA LYS A 264 2.68 20.47 13.71
C LYS A 264 4.05 19.92 14.13
N SER A 265 4.20 19.52 15.38
CA SER A 265 5.44 18.89 15.89
C SER A 265 5.61 17.42 15.47
N TRP A 266 4.55 16.81 14.89
CA TRP A 266 4.61 15.45 14.37
C TRP A 266 5.27 15.41 13.00
N ILE A 267 6.52 15.83 12.93
CA ILE A 267 7.40 15.76 11.75
C ILE A 267 8.52 14.76 12.05
N THR A 268 8.89 13.95 11.07
CA THR A 268 10.07 13.11 11.18
C THR A 268 11.31 13.93 10.81
N ASP A 269 12.08 14.30 11.82
CA ASP A 269 13.36 15.00 11.71
C ASP A 269 14.51 14.05 12.11
N GLN A 270 15.76 14.49 11.90
CA GLN A 270 16.94 13.68 12.22
C GLN A 270 17.00 13.37 13.72
N ARG A 271 16.64 14.32 14.60
CA ARG A 271 16.62 14.12 16.05
C ARG A 271 15.72 12.94 16.47
N LYS A 272 14.55 12.80 15.81
CA LYS A 272 13.66 11.65 16.08
C LYS A 272 14.17 10.37 15.43
N MET A 273 14.77 10.44 14.25
CA MET A 273 15.44 9.27 13.65
C MET A 273 16.58 8.74 14.51
N ASP A 274 17.30 9.63 15.20
CA ASP A 274 18.40 9.24 16.13
C ASP A 274 17.92 8.48 17.38
N LEU A 275 16.60 8.49 17.67
CA LEU A 275 16.01 7.63 18.71
C LEU A 275 15.85 6.17 18.26
N ALA A 276 15.79 5.93 16.97
CA ALA A 276 15.73 4.59 16.40
C ALA A 276 17.13 3.94 16.41
N LYS A 277 17.21 2.68 16.01
CA LYS A 277 18.50 2.00 15.89
C LYS A 277 19.38 2.67 14.83
N GLU A 278 20.69 2.59 14.99
CA GLU A 278 21.66 3.15 14.04
C GLU A 278 21.45 2.65 12.60
N ASP A 279 21.08 1.36 12.46
CA ASP A 279 20.76 0.74 11.17
C ASP A 279 19.28 0.82 10.80
N ALA A 280 18.46 1.62 11.51
CA ALA A 280 17.04 1.79 11.19
C ALA A 280 16.85 2.29 9.76
N ILE A 281 15.78 1.86 9.09
CA ILE A 281 15.41 2.37 7.79
C ILE A 281 14.19 3.30 7.89
N TYR A 282 14.22 4.39 7.09
CA TYR A 282 13.09 5.29 6.89
C TYR A 282 12.35 4.92 5.60
N MET A 283 11.02 4.79 5.70
CA MET A 283 10.15 4.43 4.59
C MET A 283 8.99 5.41 4.44
N HIS A 284 8.59 5.68 3.20
CA HIS A 284 7.43 6.52 2.88
C HIS A 284 6.88 6.17 1.48
N PRO A 285 5.54 6.03 1.29
CA PRO A 285 4.95 5.59 0.02
C PRO A 285 4.98 6.66 -1.09
N LEU A 286 5.43 7.86 -0.75
CA LEU A 286 5.44 9.04 -1.62
C LEU A 286 4.05 9.39 -2.22
N PRO A 287 3.75 10.69 -2.49
CA PRO A 287 4.62 11.83 -2.23
C PRO A 287 4.72 12.15 -0.74
N ALA A 288 5.85 12.65 -0.30
CA ALA A 288 6.01 13.23 1.02
C ALA A 288 5.97 14.77 0.93
N ASP A 289 5.34 15.41 1.90
CA ASP A 289 5.39 16.84 2.07
C ASP A 289 6.73 17.17 2.77
N ARG A 290 7.80 17.45 1.97
CA ARG A 290 9.14 17.74 2.48
C ARG A 290 9.11 18.93 3.43
N ASP A 291 9.85 18.81 4.53
CA ASP A 291 9.97 19.79 5.61
C ASP A 291 8.63 20.10 6.32
N VAL A 292 7.65 19.19 6.12
CA VAL A 292 6.34 19.19 6.75
C VAL A 292 6.02 17.82 7.37
N GLU A 293 5.98 16.74 6.58
CA GLU A 293 5.86 15.34 7.06
C GLU A 293 7.21 14.81 7.56
N VAL A 294 8.25 15.13 6.82
CA VAL A 294 9.63 14.66 7.03
C VAL A 294 10.60 15.70 6.52
N THR A 295 11.70 15.90 7.23
CA THR A 295 12.74 16.82 6.77
C THR A 295 13.45 16.28 5.53
N SER A 296 13.93 17.19 4.69
CA SER A 296 14.71 16.82 3.51
C SER A 296 15.99 16.06 3.89
N GLU A 297 16.59 16.36 5.05
CA GLU A 297 17.73 15.63 5.62
C GLU A 297 17.44 14.14 5.83
N VAL A 298 16.31 13.80 6.43
CA VAL A 298 15.90 12.40 6.64
C VAL A 298 15.51 11.74 5.32
N MET A 299 14.75 12.46 4.47
CA MET A 299 14.27 11.94 3.19
C MET A 299 15.41 11.54 2.24
N ASP A 300 16.47 12.31 2.21
CA ASP A 300 17.64 12.12 1.34
C ASP A 300 18.83 11.50 2.10
N GLY A 301 18.66 11.21 3.38
CA GLY A 301 19.69 10.66 4.26
C GLY A 301 19.99 9.17 4.00
N PRO A 302 21.08 8.65 4.60
CA PRO A 302 21.56 7.30 4.35
C PRO A 302 20.61 6.19 4.83
N ASN A 303 19.72 6.50 5.77
CA ASN A 303 18.72 5.56 6.29
C ASN A 303 17.46 5.51 5.44
N SER A 304 17.28 6.42 4.48
CA SER A 304 16.12 6.47 3.61
C SER A 304 16.17 5.40 2.52
N VAL A 305 15.11 4.60 2.42
CA VAL A 305 14.98 3.55 1.39
C VAL A 305 13.75 3.79 0.51
N VAL A 306 13.25 5.03 0.46
CA VAL A 306 12.01 5.40 -0.22
C VAL A 306 12.03 5.12 -1.73
N PHE A 307 13.19 5.20 -2.38
CA PHE A 307 13.31 4.91 -3.81
C PHE A 307 13.40 3.42 -4.11
N ASP A 308 14.07 2.63 -3.25
CA ASP A 308 14.02 1.16 -3.33
C ASP A 308 12.59 0.66 -3.12
N GLN A 309 11.88 1.23 -2.14
CA GLN A 309 10.48 0.97 -1.88
C GLN A 309 9.59 1.31 -3.10
N ALA A 310 9.83 2.45 -3.73
CA ALA A 310 9.10 2.86 -4.92
C ALA A 310 9.37 1.93 -6.12
N GLU A 311 10.60 1.46 -6.31
CA GLU A 311 10.96 0.48 -7.33
C GLU A 311 10.26 -0.86 -7.08
N ASN A 312 10.28 -1.35 -5.84
CA ASN A 312 9.69 -2.63 -5.47
C ASN A 312 8.18 -2.71 -5.73
N ARG A 313 7.47 -1.57 -5.78
CA ARG A 313 6.05 -1.54 -6.19
C ARG A 313 5.82 -2.15 -7.56
N MET A 314 6.64 -1.81 -8.54
CA MET A 314 6.51 -2.39 -9.89
C MET A 314 6.75 -3.90 -9.87
N HIS A 315 7.74 -4.37 -9.09
CA HIS A 315 8.04 -5.80 -9.03
C HIS A 315 6.96 -6.59 -8.30
N ALA A 316 6.42 -6.08 -7.19
CA ALA A 316 5.28 -6.68 -6.49
C ALA A 316 4.02 -6.72 -7.37
N GLN A 317 3.71 -5.64 -8.08
CA GLN A 317 2.59 -5.57 -9.02
C GLN A 317 2.76 -6.57 -10.17
N LYS A 318 3.96 -6.67 -10.75
CA LYS A 318 4.27 -7.69 -11.77
C LYS A 318 3.99 -9.10 -11.28
N ALA A 319 4.42 -9.41 -10.05
CA ALA A 319 4.19 -10.73 -9.47
C ALA A 319 2.70 -11.04 -9.29
N VAL A 320 1.92 -10.09 -8.76
CA VAL A 320 0.47 -10.25 -8.63
C VAL A 320 -0.16 -10.46 -10.00
N MET A 321 0.09 -9.59 -10.97
CA MET A 321 -0.46 -9.72 -12.33
C MET A 321 -0.07 -11.06 -12.97
N ALA A 322 1.21 -11.44 -12.89
CA ALA A 322 1.70 -12.70 -13.47
C ALA A 322 1.09 -13.95 -12.81
N LEU A 323 0.67 -13.89 -11.55
CA LEU A 323 0.07 -15.01 -10.83
C LEU A 323 -1.45 -15.07 -10.99
N THR A 324 -2.13 -13.93 -11.12
CA THR A 324 -3.60 -13.87 -11.16
C THR A 324 -4.17 -13.84 -12.58
N MET A 325 -3.47 -13.25 -13.56
CA MET A 325 -3.99 -13.00 -14.92
C MET A 325 -3.61 -14.07 -15.95
N ARG A 326 -2.98 -15.20 -15.56
CA ARG A 326 -2.57 -16.26 -16.50
C ARG A 326 -3.71 -16.95 -17.20
#